data_4f2491559c97a07197f2554bab9eb409
#
_entry.id   4f2491559c97a07197f2554bab9eb409
#
_cell.length_a   1.000
_cell.length_b   1.000
_cell.length_c   1.000
_cell.angle_alpha   90.00
_cell.angle_beta   90.00
_cell.angle_gamma   90.00
#
_symmetry.space_group_name_H-M   'P 1'
#
loop_
_entity.id
_entity.type
_entity.pdbx_description
1 polymer ?
#
loop_
_entity_poly.entity_id
_entity_poly.type
_entity_poly.pdbx_seq_one_letter_code
_entity_poly.pdbx_strand_id
1 'polypeptide(L)' 'MTYFEQRIARDYCPYCGESIDLLIDISIHSQEYIEDCSVCCRPIQVSVLIDEEGTLTLCLSDENS' A
#
# COMPACT_ATOMS: atom_id res chain seq x y z
N MET A 1 26.13 2.36 7.36
CA MET A 1 25.27 2.63 6.19
C MET A 1 23.84 2.24 6.51
N THR A 2 22.93 3.15 6.23
CA THR A 2 21.52 2.87 6.47
C THR A 2 20.97 1.99 5.35
N TYR A 3 20.21 1.00 5.74
CA TYR A 3 19.70 0.02 4.82
C TYR A 3 18.19 -0.07 4.96
N PHE A 4 17.47 0.17 3.88
CA PHE A 4 16.02 0.09 3.87
C PHE A 4 15.57 -1.13 3.08
N GLU A 5 14.68 -1.89 3.68
CA GLU A 5 14.04 -2.99 2.98
C GLU A 5 12.69 -2.51 2.48
N GLN A 6 12.60 -2.33 1.18
CA GLN A 6 11.38 -1.87 0.56
C GLN A 6 10.95 -2.84 -0.52
N ARG A 7 9.66 -2.98 -0.67
CA ARG A 7 9.08 -3.84 -1.70
C ARG A 7 8.03 -3.05 -2.45
N ILE A 8 8.02 -3.23 -3.78
CA ILE A 8 6.99 -2.63 -4.60
C ILE A 8 5.83 -3.60 -4.69
N ALA A 9 4.68 -3.18 -4.23
CA ALA A 9 3.45 -3.95 -4.32
C ALA A 9 2.54 -3.32 -5.35
N ARG A 10 1.93 -4.14 -6.19
CA ARG A 10 1.01 -3.65 -7.21
C ARG A 10 -0.40 -4.07 -6.84
N ASP A 11 -1.31 -3.12 -6.92
CA ASP A 11 -2.72 -3.38 -6.65
C ASP A 11 -3.54 -2.43 -7.51
N TYR A 12 -4.84 -2.53 -7.40
CA TYR A 12 -5.74 -1.74 -8.23
C TYR A 12 -6.39 -0.65 -7.41
N CYS A 13 -6.52 0.52 -8.03
CA CYS A 13 -7.20 1.64 -7.41
C CYS A 13 -8.67 1.28 -7.19
N PRO A 14 -9.22 1.49 -5.98
CA PRO A 14 -10.62 1.16 -5.70
C PRO A 14 -11.62 2.09 -6.39
N TYR A 15 -11.14 3.21 -6.94
CA TYR A 15 -12.01 4.15 -7.64
C TYR A 15 -12.03 3.92 -9.15
N CYS A 16 -10.87 3.86 -9.78
CA CYS A 16 -10.79 3.80 -11.24
C CYS A 16 -10.38 2.43 -11.78
N GLY A 17 -9.90 1.54 -10.92
CA GLY A 17 -9.52 0.19 -11.33
C GLY A 17 -8.18 0.08 -12.03
N GLU A 18 -7.43 1.17 -12.14
CA GLU A 18 -6.10 1.12 -12.74
C GLU A 18 -5.07 0.54 -11.78
N SER A 19 -4.08 -0.14 -12.33
CA SER A 19 -3.02 -0.69 -11.49
C SER A 19 -2.09 0.41 -11.02
N ILE A 20 -1.72 0.35 -9.76
CA ILE A 20 -0.81 1.31 -9.16
C ILE A 20 0.28 0.57 -8.41
N ASP A 21 1.46 1.16 -8.36
CA ASP A 21 2.58 0.61 -7.63
C ASP A 21 2.74 1.34 -6.31
N LEU A 22 2.87 0.58 -5.24
CA LEU A 22 3.01 1.10 -3.90
C LEU A 22 4.35 0.67 -3.33
N LEU A 23 5.06 1.62 -2.74
CA LEU A 23 6.33 1.32 -2.10
C LEU A 23 6.08 1.03 -0.63
N ILE A 24 6.37 -0.19 -0.23
CA ILE A 24 6.07 -0.67 1.11
C ILE A 24 7.36 -0.93 1.88
N ASP A 25 7.40 -0.39 3.10
CA ASP A 25 8.53 -0.63 3.99
C ASP A 25 8.29 -1.93 4.76
N ILE A 26 8.98 -2.99 4.39
CA ILE A 26 8.76 -4.30 4.99
C ILE A 26 9.39 -4.45 6.38
N SER A 27 10.10 -3.43 6.84
CA SER A 27 10.61 -3.44 8.21
C SER A 27 9.56 -3.04 9.24
N ILE A 28 8.43 -2.51 8.79
CA ILE A 28 7.32 -2.10 9.66
C ILE A 28 6.20 -3.11 9.53
N HIS A 29 5.83 -3.77 10.63
CA HIS A 29 4.83 -4.85 10.59
C HIS A 29 3.41 -4.37 10.36
N SER A 30 3.11 -3.15 10.76
CA SER A 30 1.76 -2.60 10.58
C SER A 30 1.89 -1.15 10.18
N GLN A 31 1.29 -0.79 9.07
CA GLN A 31 1.33 0.59 8.61
C GLN A 31 0.04 0.95 7.89
N GLU A 32 -0.39 2.18 8.10
CA GLU A 32 -1.56 2.73 7.42
C GLU A 32 -1.21 4.13 6.95
N TYR A 33 -1.56 4.43 5.71
CA TYR A 33 -1.29 5.74 5.16
C TYR A 33 -2.22 6.02 3.99
N ILE A 34 -2.19 7.25 3.52
CA ILE A 34 -3.01 7.66 2.38
C ILE A 34 -2.08 7.84 1.19
N GLU A 35 -2.44 7.23 0.07
CA GLU A 35 -1.72 7.34 -1.17
C GLU A 35 -2.65 7.86 -2.25
N ASP A 36 -2.19 8.81 -3.04
CA ASP A 36 -3.00 9.35 -4.12
C ASP A 36 -2.86 8.49 -5.36
N CYS A 37 -3.99 8.18 -5.99
CA CYS A 37 -3.98 7.47 -7.26
C CYS A 37 -3.35 8.37 -8.33
N SER A 38 -2.43 7.82 -9.12
CA SER A 38 -1.78 8.58 -10.18
C SER A 38 -2.66 8.81 -11.38
N VAL A 39 -3.81 8.14 -11.46
CA VAL A 39 -4.73 8.24 -12.59
C VAL A 39 -5.92 9.12 -12.26
N CYS A 40 -6.65 8.80 -11.20
CA CYS A 40 -7.84 9.57 -10.83
C CYS A 40 -7.58 10.62 -9.74
N CYS A 41 -6.39 10.64 -9.16
CA CYS A 41 -5.96 11.61 -8.16
C CYS A 41 -6.80 11.59 -6.88
N ARG A 42 -7.43 10.47 -6.57
CA ARG A 42 -8.23 10.34 -5.35
C ARG A 42 -7.40 9.71 -4.24
N PRO A 43 -7.67 10.06 -3.00
CA PRO A 43 -6.95 9.49 -1.87
C PRO A 43 -7.39 8.05 -1.61
N ILE A 44 -6.40 7.16 -1.55
CA ILE A 44 -6.63 5.74 -1.29
C ILE A 44 -6.11 5.43 0.11
N GLN A 45 -6.93 4.81 0.92
CA GLN A 45 -6.48 4.37 2.23
C GLN A 45 -5.75 3.04 2.09
N VAL A 46 -4.47 3.05 2.44
CA VAL A 46 -3.60 1.88 2.31
C VAL A 46 -3.35 1.29 3.68
N SER A 47 -3.59 0.00 3.81
CA SER A 47 -3.35 -0.72 5.06
C SER A 47 -2.43 -1.90 4.75
N VAL A 48 -1.32 -2.01 5.47
CA VAL A 48 -0.33 -3.05 5.26
C VAL A 48 -0.08 -3.77 6.58
N LEU A 49 -0.14 -5.10 6.53
CA LEU A 49 0.19 -5.94 7.68
C LEU A 49 1.22 -6.97 7.25
N ILE A 50 2.26 -7.13 8.06
CA ILE A 50 3.27 -8.16 7.83
C ILE A 50 3.31 -9.02 9.09
N ASP A 51 3.05 -10.32 8.94
CA ASP A 51 3.01 -11.23 10.08
C ASP A 51 4.42 -11.74 10.44
N GLU A 52 4.50 -12.59 11.44
CA GLU A 52 5.77 -13.11 11.90
C GLU A 52 6.49 -13.97 10.87
N GLU A 53 5.74 -14.53 9.94
CA GLU A 53 6.30 -15.34 8.88
C GLU A 53 6.77 -14.51 7.69
N GLY A 54 6.51 -13.21 7.72
CA GLY A 54 6.87 -12.31 6.65
C GLY A 54 5.82 -12.21 5.56
N THR A 55 4.61 -12.72 5.80
CA THR A 55 3.52 -12.63 4.84
C THR A 55 2.96 -11.23 4.83
N LEU A 56 2.94 -10.61 3.67
CA LEU A 56 2.45 -9.25 3.49
C LEU A 56 0.99 -9.27 3.07
N THR A 57 0.16 -8.56 3.81
CA THR A 57 -1.24 -8.36 3.47
C THR A 57 -1.47 -6.91 3.14
N LEU A 58 -1.92 -6.65 1.93
CA LEU A 58 -2.16 -5.29 1.45
C LEU A 58 -3.65 -5.11 1.23
N CYS A 59 -4.17 -4.03 1.77
CA CYS A 59 -5.59 -3.72 1.66
C CYS A 59 -5.76 -2.27 1.23
N LEU A 60 -6.45 -2.04 0.14
CA LEU A 60 -6.76 -0.71 -0.35
C LEU A 60 -8.25 -0.47 -0.23
N SER A 61 -8.61 0.71 0.24
CA SER A 61 -10.02 1.07 0.34
C SER A 61 -10.23 2.52 -0.04
N ASP A 62 -11.45 2.82 -0.47
CA ASP A 62 -11.80 4.20 -0.76
C ASP A 62 -12.18 4.93 0.53
N GLU A 63 -12.36 6.25 0.41
CA GLU A 63 -12.63 7.07 1.59
C GLU A 63 -14.02 6.84 2.19
N ASN A 64 -14.89 6.15 1.47
CA ASN A 64 -16.25 5.89 1.91
C ASN A 64 -16.47 4.46 2.38
N SER A 65 -15.44 3.64 2.39
CA SER A 65 -15.59 2.24 2.76
C SER A 65 -15.29 1.98 4.24
#